data_5a1163af2b684996b4a556f97224df40
#
_entry.id   5a1163af2b684996b4a556f97224df40
#
_cell.length_a   1.000
_cell.length_b   1.000
_cell.length_c   1.000
_cell.angle_alpha   90.00
_cell.angle_beta   90.00
_cell.angle_gamma   90.00
#
_symmetry.space_group_name_H-M   'P 1'
#
loop_
_entity.id
_entity.type
_entity.pdbx_description
1 polymer ?
#
loop_
_entity_poly.entity_id
_entity_poly.type
_entity_poly.pdbx_seq_one_letter_code
_entity_poly.pdbx_strand_id
1 'polypeptide(L)'
;MMKLKKLSIAIMVSTLFTGSAFAIDKEVDLYNSDNWQQAFPEQYKTWAQTEQTNPESGSPVDLLAANPNLVSAWAGYGFAKDYNRARGHHYAMTDIVETLRTGHPVVGHDGNVVGEAMAASCWSCKTPDVARMYDKVGEDNFSNNNWSTWGHEMSNTIGCADCHQLGSAEIRMSRPYAERAMQAIGKDFAEQTSTMQASQTCAQCHVEYYFDGKDNKKVRYPWDHWVPGVKTDYKEVVNYKGSDGLYEGFAAEAQLAYFDQIGFKDWTNAISGVPSIKAQHPEFENMMDRTDHAMSSHMEFGCTTCHMPKTENSKGVEYSNHKVTFDAKKLPESCVGCHDGSDFKEIFDERKAEINKLRFEADGTDPRLTEAHFKAQAIWAANGIKGLEADKSIAQAKSNYEAALKANTPLAKEMDSLLTKIRHAQWFWDSATASHGIHAHNPTEAVRLLEKSNAILDEALNEANALLTKYAPKYKYDATKYNTKAKVQPLAGLDLDAMKTSKEEFIKERVEKDWPAELR
;
A
#
# COMPACT_ATOMS: atom_id res chain seq x y z
N MET A 1 -68.48 -12.58 -30.99
CA MET A 1 -67.57 -13.58 -30.37
C MET A 1 -66.31 -12.87 -29.91
N MET A 2 -66.28 -12.42 -28.65
CA MET A 2 -65.15 -11.75 -28.03
C MET A 2 -64.35 -12.79 -27.22
N LYS A 3 -63.07 -12.96 -27.56
CA LYS A 3 -62.14 -13.83 -26.76
C LYS A 3 -61.63 -13.04 -25.58
N LEU A 4 -61.99 -13.43 -24.37
CA LEU A 4 -61.38 -12.97 -23.12
C LEU A 4 -59.93 -13.48 -23.04
N LYS A 5 -58.97 -12.55 -22.94
CA LYS A 5 -57.59 -12.88 -22.53
C LYS A 5 -57.51 -13.01 -21.01
N LYS A 6 -57.09 -14.18 -20.57
CA LYS A 6 -56.78 -14.44 -19.15
C LYS A 6 -55.55 -13.63 -18.73
N LEU A 7 -55.73 -12.73 -17.77
CA LEU A 7 -54.69 -11.97 -17.11
C LEU A 7 -54.15 -12.84 -15.95
N SER A 8 -52.96 -13.37 -16.09
CA SER A 8 -52.29 -14.07 -15.00
C SER A 8 -51.64 -13.03 -14.08
N ILE A 9 -52.19 -12.88 -12.88
CA ILE A 9 -51.59 -12.08 -11.81
C ILE A 9 -50.51 -12.92 -11.19
N ALA A 10 -49.24 -12.55 -11.43
CA ALA A 10 -48.11 -13.09 -10.66
C ALA A 10 -48.07 -12.38 -9.31
N ILE A 11 -48.42 -13.08 -8.26
CA ILE A 11 -48.23 -12.62 -6.88
C ILE A 11 -46.75 -12.75 -6.58
N MET A 12 -46.05 -11.62 -6.56
CA MET A 12 -44.71 -11.54 -5.98
C MET A 12 -44.86 -11.66 -4.47
N VAL A 13 -44.53 -12.82 -3.93
CA VAL A 13 -44.33 -12.99 -2.49
C VAL A 13 -42.96 -12.40 -2.17
N SER A 14 -42.95 -11.13 -1.74
CA SER A 14 -41.79 -10.55 -1.10
C SER A 14 -41.64 -11.20 0.29
N THR A 15 -40.81 -12.21 0.39
CA THR A 15 -40.31 -12.69 1.65
C THR A 15 -39.42 -11.61 2.26
N LEU A 16 -40.03 -10.82 3.16
CA LEU A 16 -39.29 -10.01 4.12
C LEU A 16 -38.46 -10.99 4.99
N PHE A 17 -37.19 -11.14 4.62
CA PHE A 17 -36.21 -11.66 5.57
C PHE A 17 -36.04 -10.60 6.67
N THR A 18 -36.84 -10.67 7.69
CA THR A 18 -36.51 -10.08 8.98
C THR A 18 -35.32 -10.87 9.51
N GLY A 19 -34.11 -10.38 9.22
CA GLY A 19 -32.90 -10.85 9.86
C GLY A 19 -33.11 -10.71 11.36
N SER A 20 -33.27 -11.84 12.04
CA SER A 20 -33.21 -11.86 13.49
C SER A 20 -31.84 -11.32 13.87
N ALA A 21 -31.79 -10.09 14.37
CA ALA A 21 -30.60 -9.56 14.99
C ALA A 21 -30.34 -10.46 16.22
N PHE A 22 -29.41 -11.38 16.08
CA PHE A 22 -28.86 -12.07 17.24
C PHE A 22 -28.06 -11.03 18.02
N ALA A 23 -28.65 -10.51 19.08
CA ALA A 23 -27.95 -9.60 19.98
C ALA A 23 -26.83 -10.41 20.67
N ILE A 24 -25.60 -10.14 20.31
CA ILE A 24 -24.46 -10.61 21.08
C ILE A 24 -24.47 -9.86 22.41
N ASP A 25 -24.19 -10.56 23.51
CA ASP A 25 -24.18 -9.98 24.84
C ASP A 25 -23.25 -8.77 24.92
N LYS A 26 -23.71 -7.64 25.44
CA LYS A 26 -22.96 -6.39 25.49
C LYS A 26 -21.75 -6.43 26.46
N GLU A 27 -21.63 -7.46 27.27
CA GLU A 27 -20.48 -7.68 28.15
C GLU A 27 -19.29 -8.40 27.44
N VAL A 28 -19.47 -8.86 26.18
CA VAL A 28 -18.47 -9.60 25.42
C VAL A 28 -17.64 -8.64 24.58
N ASP A 29 -16.35 -8.89 24.50
CA ASP A 29 -15.44 -8.13 23.61
C ASP A 29 -15.78 -8.37 22.13
N LEU A 30 -16.52 -7.45 21.53
CA LEU A 30 -16.93 -7.52 20.14
C LEU A 30 -15.84 -7.17 19.13
N TYR A 31 -14.68 -6.73 19.58
CA TYR A 31 -13.49 -6.57 18.72
C TYR A 31 -12.83 -7.93 18.46
N ASN A 32 -13.03 -8.91 19.35
CA ASN A 32 -12.58 -10.28 19.14
C ASN A 32 -13.56 -11.04 18.22
N SER A 33 -13.05 -11.48 17.06
CA SER A 33 -13.85 -12.21 16.07
C SER A 33 -14.38 -13.55 16.56
N ASP A 34 -13.74 -14.20 17.52
CA ASP A 34 -14.21 -15.46 18.09
C ASP A 34 -15.59 -15.33 18.74
N ASN A 35 -15.90 -14.16 19.26
CA ASN A 35 -17.18 -13.87 19.88
C ASN A 35 -18.34 -13.71 18.87
N TRP A 36 -18.04 -13.72 17.58
CA TRP A 36 -19.03 -13.69 16.49
C TRP A 36 -19.40 -15.09 16.00
N GLN A 37 -18.63 -16.12 16.36
CA GLN A 37 -18.78 -17.49 15.86
C GLN A 37 -20.20 -18.04 16.05
N GLN A 38 -20.82 -17.78 17.21
CA GLN A 38 -22.16 -18.31 17.50
C GLN A 38 -23.23 -17.66 16.62
N ALA A 39 -23.10 -16.34 16.36
CA ALA A 39 -24.09 -15.59 15.58
C ALA A 39 -23.90 -15.78 14.07
N PHE A 40 -22.64 -15.93 13.62
CA PHE A 40 -22.26 -15.99 12.20
C PHE A 40 -21.29 -17.17 11.92
N PRO A 41 -21.72 -18.42 12.16
CA PRO A 41 -20.81 -19.58 12.17
C PRO A 41 -20.14 -19.85 10.82
N GLU A 42 -20.82 -19.69 9.70
CA GLU A 42 -20.25 -19.96 8.38
C GLU A 42 -19.26 -18.87 7.96
N GLN A 43 -19.59 -17.60 8.24
CA GLN A 43 -18.71 -16.45 7.98
C GLN A 43 -17.45 -16.54 8.84
N TYR A 44 -17.60 -16.83 10.13
CA TYR A 44 -16.47 -17.05 11.04
C TYR A 44 -15.56 -18.18 10.56
N LYS A 45 -16.14 -19.33 10.17
CA LYS A 45 -15.40 -20.48 9.66
C LYS A 45 -14.54 -20.12 8.43
N THR A 46 -15.08 -19.32 7.52
CA THR A 46 -14.33 -18.89 6.33
C THR A 46 -13.34 -17.78 6.65
N TRP A 47 -13.66 -16.85 7.56
CA TRP A 47 -12.70 -15.86 8.07
C TRP A 47 -11.50 -16.55 8.75
N ALA A 48 -11.70 -17.54 9.58
CA ALA A 48 -10.62 -18.29 10.24
C ALA A 48 -9.65 -18.94 9.22
N GLN A 49 -10.10 -19.22 7.98
CA GLN A 49 -9.22 -19.70 6.91
C GLN A 49 -8.21 -18.66 6.42
N THR A 50 -8.30 -17.39 6.82
CA THR A 50 -7.25 -16.39 6.56
C THR A 50 -5.93 -16.76 7.22
N GLU A 51 -5.93 -17.65 8.21
CA GLU A 51 -4.73 -18.28 8.77
C GLU A 51 -4.02 -19.19 7.76
N GLN A 52 -4.76 -19.76 6.79
CA GLN A 52 -4.20 -20.62 5.76
C GLN A 52 -3.55 -19.77 4.66
N THR A 53 -2.32 -19.40 4.88
CA THR A 53 -1.61 -18.47 4.00
C THR A 53 -0.82 -19.16 2.90
N ASN A 54 -0.58 -18.43 1.85
CA ASN A 54 0.46 -18.70 0.89
C ASN A 54 1.67 -17.77 1.20
N PRO A 55 2.90 -18.26 1.33
CA PRO A 55 3.37 -19.58 0.93
C PRO A 55 2.96 -20.70 1.90
N GLU A 56 2.81 -21.89 1.35
CA GLU A 56 2.46 -23.11 2.10
C GLU A 56 3.45 -23.44 3.23
N SER A 57 4.68 -22.89 3.16
CA SER A 57 5.70 -23.04 4.18
C SER A 57 5.42 -22.25 5.47
N GLY A 58 4.43 -21.34 5.47
CA GLY A 58 4.16 -20.44 6.59
C GLY A 58 5.21 -19.34 6.81
N SER A 59 6.35 -19.41 6.11
CA SER A 59 7.41 -18.39 6.20
C SER A 59 7.14 -17.21 5.28
N PRO A 60 7.45 -15.97 5.71
CA PRO A 60 7.36 -14.81 4.86
C PRO A 60 8.22 -14.94 3.60
N VAL A 61 7.71 -14.46 2.45
CA VAL A 61 8.50 -14.35 1.22
C VAL A 61 9.27 -13.04 1.25
N ASP A 62 10.59 -13.12 1.27
CA ASP A 62 11.49 -11.97 1.23
C ASP A 62 11.51 -11.33 -0.17
N LEU A 63 10.79 -10.23 -0.32
CA LEU A 63 10.69 -9.50 -1.58
C LEU A 63 11.98 -8.73 -1.93
N LEU A 64 12.80 -8.36 -0.94
CA LEU A 64 14.10 -7.73 -1.21
C LEU A 64 15.12 -8.72 -1.75
N ALA A 65 15.02 -9.99 -1.35
CA ALA A 65 15.85 -11.06 -1.95
C ALA A 65 15.41 -11.38 -3.38
N ALA A 66 14.09 -11.37 -3.63
CA ALA A 66 13.54 -11.58 -4.97
C ALA A 66 13.82 -10.42 -5.93
N ASN A 67 13.86 -9.18 -5.42
CA ASN A 67 14.13 -7.97 -6.21
C ASN A 67 15.02 -7.01 -5.42
N PRO A 68 16.36 -7.13 -5.54
CA PRO A 68 17.31 -6.27 -4.83
C PRO A 68 17.21 -4.78 -5.18
N ASN A 69 16.65 -4.42 -6.34
CA ASN A 69 16.46 -3.02 -6.75
C ASN A 69 15.59 -2.22 -5.77
N LEU A 70 14.67 -2.90 -5.07
CA LEU A 70 13.84 -2.30 -4.02
C LEU A 70 14.67 -1.66 -2.91
N VAL A 71 15.80 -2.26 -2.56
CA VAL A 71 16.70 -1.71 -1.53
C VAL A 71 17.24 -0.33 -1.95
N SER A 72 17.65 -0.19 -3.21
CA SER A 72 18.16 1.08 -3.75
C SER A 72 17.06 2.13 -3.83
N ALA A 73 15.90 1.76 -4.36
CA ALA A 73 14.76 2.66 -4.48
C ALA A 73 14.30 3.20 -3.12
N TRP A 74 14.35 2.37 -2.07
CA TRP A 74 13.89 2.72 -0.74
C TRP A 74 15.02 2.98 0.28
N ALA A 75 16.25 3.19 -0.18
CA ALA A 75 17.39 3.45 0.70
C ALA A 75 17.14 4.64 1.65
N GLY A 76 17.29 4.41 2.95
CA GLY A 76 16.99 5.39 4.00
C GLY A 76 15.52 5.41 4.45
N TYR A 77 14.68 4.53 3.93
CA TYR A 77 13.31 4.25 4.36
C TYR A 77 13.20 2.86 4.98
N GLY A 78 12.18 2.66 5.80
CA GLY A 78 12.01 1.41 6.53
C GLY A 78 11.99 0.15 5.66
N PHE A 79 11.39 0.24 4.48
CA PHE A 79 11.22 -0.90 3.58
C PHE A 79 12.54 -1.43 2.98
N ALA A 80 13.61 -0.63 2.93
CA ALA A 80 14.93 -1.13 2.51
C ALA A 80 15.55 -2.14 3.50
N LYS A 81 15.10 -2.15 4.75
CA LYS A 81 15.59 -3.07 5.79
C LYS A 81 14.99 -4.45 5.65
N ASP A 82 13.67 -4.48 5.49
CA ASP A 82 12.87 -5.69 5.48
C ASP A 82 11.55 -5.42 4.77
N TYR A 83 11.25 -6.23 3.76
CA TYR A 83 10.01 -6.15 3.02
C TYR A 83 9.58 -7.53 2.58
N ASN A 84 8.60 -8.06 3.28
CA ASN A 84 8.06 -9.39 3.04
C ASN A 84 6.67 -9.29 2.43
N ARG A 85 6.31 -10.30 1.63
CA ARG A 85 4.92 -10.45 1.18
C ARG A 85 4.01 -10.60 2.39
N ALA A 86 2.96 -9.79 2.46
CA ALA A 86 1.94 -9.91 3.49
C ALA A 86 1.29 -11.30 3.46
N ARG A 87 1.09 -11.89 4.64
CA ARG A 87 0.50 -13.23 4.79
C ARG A 87 -1.02 -13.23 4.87
N GLY A 88 -1.66 -12.06 4.81
CA GLY A 88 -3.10 -11.89 4.89
C GLY A 88 -3.59 -11.35 6.25
N HIS A 89 -4.89 -11.21 6.39
CA HIS A 89 -5.51 -10.55 7.54
C HIS A 89 -5.16 -11.18 8.89
N HIS A 90 -5.12 -12.50 8.98
CA HIS A 90 -4.77 -13.21 10.22
C HIS A 90 -3.39 -12.80 10.77
N TYR A 91 -2.41 -12.61 9.87
CA TYR A 91 -1.04 -12.30 10.25
C TYR A 91 -0.72 -10.80 10.26
N ALA A 92 -1.70 -9.93 10.08
CA ALA A 92 -1.45 -8.50 9.93
C ALA A 92 -0.72 -7.89 11.13
N MET A 93 -1.02 -8.36 12.34
CA MET A 93 -0.35 -7.91 13.57
C MET A 93 1.02 -8.56 13.74
N THR A 94 1.15 -9.87 13.56
CA THR A 94 2.44 -10.56 13.72
C THR A 94 3.44 -10.11 12.66
N ASP A 95 3.02 -9.92 11.41
CA ASP A 95 3.87 -9.39 10.34
C ASP A 95 4.47 -8.02 10.68
N ILE A 96 3.69 -7.11 11.30
CA ILE A 96 4.21 -5.79 11.68
C ILE A 96 5.03 -5.85 12.97
N VAL A 97 4.83 -6.82 13.83
CA VAL A 97 5.66 -7.06 15.02
C VAL A 97 7.01 -7.67 14.63
N GLU A 98 7.02 -8.65 13.74
CA GLU A 98 8.24 -9.39 13.36
C GLU A 98 9.20 -8.59 12.47
N THR A 99 8.69 -7.68 11.65
CA THR A 99 9.53 -6.94 10.70
C THR A 99 10.61 -6.09 11.37
N LEU A 100 11.80 -6.00 10.76
CA LEU A 100 12.89 -5.13 11.21
C LEU A 100 12.57 -3.63 11.15
N ARG A 101 11.43 -3.26 10.58
CA ARG A 101 10.98 -1.87 10.46
C ARG A 101 10.41 -1.30 11.76
N THR A 102 9.96 -2.15 12.68
CA THR A 102 9.25 -1.77 13.90
C THR A 102 10.05 -2.12 15.17
N GLY A 103 9.69 -1.52 16.29
CA GLY A 103 10.30 -1.78 17.58
C GLY A 103 11.42 -0.79 17.89
N HIS A 104 12.65 -1.28 17.97
CA HIS A 104 13.79 -0.42 18.29
C HIS A 104 14.11 0.59 17.19
N PRO A 105 14.62 1.77 17.58
CA PRO A 105 15.23 2.68 16.62
C PRO A 105 16.39 1.97 15.92
N VAL A 106 16.50 2.22 14.62
CA VAL A 106 17.58 1.64 13.82
C VAL A 106 18.90 2.27 14.22
N VAL A 107 19.85 1.44 14.60
CA VAL A 107 21.21 1.88 14.90
C VAL A 107 22.04 1.74 13.61
N GLY A 108 22.69 2.83 13.19
CA GLY A 108 23.63 2.83 12.09
C GLY A 108 24.97 2.20 12.47
N HIS A 109 25.85 2.00 11.48
CA HIS A 109 27.21 1.47 11.70
C HIS A 109 28.07 2.33 12.66
N ASP A 110 27.70 3.58 12.86
CA ASP A 110 28.34 4.54 13.76
C ASP A 110 27.77 4.52 15.19
N GLY A 111 26.84 3.60 15.48
CA GLY A 111 26.16 3.50 16.76
C GLY A 111 25.10 4.57 17.02
N ASN A 112 24.87 5.48 16.07
CA ASN A 112 23.83 6.50 16.17
C ASN A 112 22.47 5.95 15.74
N VAL A 113 21.42 6.47 16.35
CA VAL A 113 20.05 6.15 15.95
C VAL A 113 19.79 6.71 14.55
N VAL A 114 19.55 5.80 13.60
CA VAL A 114 19.29 6.12 12.20
C VAL A 114 17.85 5.78 11.87
N GLY A 115 17.07 6.80 11.64
CA GLY A 115 15.68 6.66 11.24
C GLY A 115 14.71 6.97 12.38
N GLU A 116 13.59 7.50 12.00
CA GLU A 116 12.49 7.77 12.91
C GLU A 116 11.82 6.44 13.31
N ALA A 117 11.36 6.36 14.56
CA ALA A 117 10.49 5.28 14.98
C ALA A 117 9.21 5.31 14.14
N MET A 118 8.70 4.14 13.75
CA MET A 118 7.46 4.07 13.00
C MET A 118 6.30 4.73 13.78
N ALA A 119 5.45 5.44 13.05
CA ALA A 119 4.28 6.09 13.62
C ALA A 119 3.24 5.07 14.13
N ALA A 120 2.52 5.42 15.19
CA ALA A 120 1.41 4.61 15.70
C ALA A 120 0.33 4.36 14.63
N SER A 121 0.16 5.30 13.69
CA SER A 121 -0.76 5.18 12.55
C SER A 121 -0.52 3.94 11.70
N CYS A 122 0.65 3.30 11.77
CA CYS A 122 0.90 2.02 11.10
C CYS A 122 0.00 0.88 11.60
N TRP A 123 -0.55 0.99 12.82
CA TRP A 123 -1.56 0.04 13.32
C TRP A 123 -2.91 0.14 12.61
N SER A 124 -3.22 1.29 12.00
CA SER A 124 -4.55 1.60 11.46
C SER A 124 -5.10 0.56 10.49
N CYS A 125 -4.23 -0.17 9.78
CA CYS A 125 -4.58 -1.21 8.83
C CYS A 125 -4.20 -2.62 9.32
N LYS A 126 -4.11 -2.86 10.63
CA LYS A 126 -3.62 -4.13 11.19
C LYS A 126 -4.56 -4.78 12.20
N THR A 127 -5.47 -4.02 12.80
CA THR A 127 -6.28 -4.47 13.94
C THR A 127 -7.53 -3.61 14.12
N PRO A 128 -8.66 -4.21 14.51
CA PRO A 128 -9.87 -3.46 14.89
C PRO A 128 -9.69 -2.66 16.18
N ASP A 129 -8.70 -2.99 17.02
CA ASP A 129 -8.43 -2.29 18.28
C ASP A 129 -8.10 -0.80 18.07
N VAL A 130 -7.64 -0.40 16.87
CA VAL A 130 -7.41 1.00 16.55
C VAL A 130 -8.70 1.83 16.64
N ALA A 131 -9.84 1.30 16.19
CA ALA A 131 -11.11 1.99 16.34
C ALA A 131 -11.45 2.21 17.81
N ARG A 132 -11.28 1.17 18.65
CA ARG A 132 -11.42 1.25 20.11
C ARG A 132 -10.49 2.27 20.73
N MET A 133 -9.25 2.33 20.25
CA MET A 133 -8.25 3.29 20.74
C MET A 133 -8.57 4.72 20.33
N TYR A 134 -9.10 4.94 19.14
CA TYR A 134 -9.55 6.27 18.72
C TYR A 134 -10.68 6.78 19.62
N ASP A 135 -11.59 5.89 20.02
CA ASP A 135 -12.64 6.22 20.99
C ASP A 135 -12.08 6.48 22.40
N LYS A 136 -11.05 5.72 22.83
CA LYS A 136 -10.46 5.80 24.17
C LYS A 136 -9.57 7.02 24.38
N VAL A 137 -8.70 7.34 23.42
CA VAL A 137 -7.65 8.36 23.58
C VAL A 137 -7.71 9.49 22.55
N GLY A 138 -8.58 9.37 21.56
CA GLY A 138 -8.67 10.28 20.40
C GLY A 138 -7.64 9.98 19.32
N GLU A 139 -8.00 10.24 18.06
CA GLU A 139 -7.13 10.01 16.90
C GLU A 139 -5.82 10.81 16.99
N ASP A 140 -5.88 12.06 17.46
CA ASP A 140 -4.71 12.93 17.59
C ASP A 140 -3.66 12.36 18.55
N ASN A 141 -4.11 11.96 19.74
CA ASN A 141 -3.20 11.39 20.72
C ASN A 141 -2.66 10.04 20.28
N PHE A 142 -3.50 9.19 19.65
CA PHE A 142 -3.06 7.91 19.11
C PHE A 142 -1.96 8.11 18.06
N SER A 143 -2.24 8.92 17.05
CA SER A 143 -1.39 9.07 15.86
C SER A 143 -0.07 9.79 16.16
N ASN A 144 -0.06 10.72 17.12
CA ASN A 144 1.15 11.49 17.49
C ASN A 144 2.20 10.67 18.27
N ASN A 145 1.89 9.41 18.56
CA ASN A 145 2.80 8.50 19.25
C ASN A 145 3.55 7.58 18.29
N ASN A 146 4.51 6.84 18.84
CA ASN A 146 5.23 5.81 18.13
C ASN A 146 4.45 4.49 18.12
N TRP A 147 4.73 3.65 17.14
CA TRP A 147 4.10 2.34 16.97
C TRP A 147 4.18 1.47 18.24
N SER A 148 5.33 1.41 18.91
CA SER A 148 5.53 0.61 20.12
C SER A 148 4.78 1.12 21.35
N THR A 149 4.23 2.33 21.31
CA THR A 149 3.48 2.90 22.45
C THR A 149 2.19 2.11 22.72
N TRP A 150 1.52 1.67 21.65
CA TRP A 150 0.19 1.08 21.76
C TRP A 150 0.15 -0.45 21.59
N GLY A 151 1.30 -1.10 21.38
CA GLY A 151 1.32 -2.55 21.13
C GLY A 151 0.63 -3.40 22.21
N HIS A 152 0.70 -2.97 23.48
CA HIS A 152 0.01 -3.65 24.59
C HIS A 152 -1.53 -3.54 24.56
N GLU A 153 -2.07 -2.67 23.72
CA GLU A 153 -3.52 -2.50 23.51
C GLU A 153 -4.04 -3.29 22.29
N MET A 154 -3.15 -3.86 21.49
CA MET A 154 -3.49 -4.55 20.24
C MET A 154 -3.57 -6.06 20.48
N SER A 155 -4.77 -6.61 20.53
CA SER A 155 -5.02 -8.04 20.83
C SER A 155 -5.81 -8.77 19.75
N ASN A 156 -6.44 -8.04 18.82
CA ASN A 156 -7.33 -8.62 17.83
C ASN A 156 -6.80 -8.39 16.43
N THR A 157 -6.59 -9.45 15.65
CA THR A 157 -6.24 -9.32 14.24
C THR A 157 -7.40 -8.80 13.40
N ILE A 158 -7.14 -8.37 12.15
CA ILE A 158 -8.19 -7.90 11.25
C ILE A 158 -9.34 -8.90 11.17
N GLY A 159 -10.55 -8.44 11.48
CA GLY A 159 -11.70 -9.32 11.63
C GLY A 159 -13.05 -8.63 11.51
N CYS A 160 -14.06 -9.23 12.12
CA CYS A 160 -15.45 -8.80 11.99
C CYS A 160 -15.66 -7.31 12.29
N ALA A 161 -15.06 -6.80 13.36
CA ALA A 161 -15.25 -5.43 13.84
C ALA A 161 -14.58 -4.37 12.96
N ASP A 162 -13.67 -4.74 12.05
CA ASP A 162 -13.11 -3.79 11.07
C ASP A 162 -14.14 -3.37 10.02
N CYS A 163 -15.06 -4.28 9.68
CA CYS A 163 -15.97 -4.13 8.56
C CYS A 163 -17.43 -4.00 8.99
N HIS A 164 -17.80 -4.51 10.17
CA HIS A 164 -19.19 -4.59 10.63
C HIS A 164 -19.43 -3.76 11.88
N GLN A 165 -20.66 -3.26 12.02
CA GLN A 165 -21.14 -2.70 13.27
C GLN A 165 -21.04 -3.76 14.37
N LEU A 166 -20.60 -3.35 15.55
CA LEU A 166 -20.38 -4.28 16.64
C LEU A 166 -21.65 -5.08 16.95
N GLY A 167 -21.56 -6.39 16.79
CA GLY A 167 -22.67 -7.33 17.05
C GLY A 167 -23.74 -7.40 15.97
N SER A 168 -23.49 -6.89 14.78
CA SER A 168 -24.46 -6.86 13.67
C SER A 168 -23.79 -7.19 12.34
N ALA A 169 -24.59 -7.65 11.36
CA ALA A 169 -24.12 -7.85 9.99
C ALA A 169 -24.04 -6.55 9.17
N GLU A 170 -24.48 -5.42 9.73
CA GLU A 170 -24.41 -4.14 9.05
C GLU A 170 -22.95 -3.71 8.86
N ILE A 171 -22.60 -3.31 7.64
CA ILE A 171 -21.25 -2.82 7.34
C ILE A 171 -21.07 -1.38 7.83
N ARG A 172 -19.82 -1.05 8.15
CA ARG A 172 -19.42 0.28 8.58
C ARG A 172 -18.03 0.66 8.05
N MET A 173 -17.75 1.92 8.05
CA MET A 173 -16.38 2.43 8.06
C MET A 173 -15.94 2.58 9.53
N SER A 174 -14.99 1.78 9.96
CA SER A 174 -14.51 1.80 11.35
C SER A 174 -13.34 2.76 11.57
N ARG A 175 -12.87 3.41 10.49
CA ARG A 175 -11.74 4.35 10.49
C ARG A 175 -12.21 5.77 10.17
N PRO A 176 -12.20 6.70 11.15
CA PRO A 176 -12.68 8.07 10.96
C PRO A 176 -11.98 8.83 9.83
N TYR A 177 -10.69 8.56 9.61
CA TYR A 177 -9.94 9.18 8.52
C TYR A 177 -10.48 8.80 7.13
N ALA A 178 -10.90 7.55 6.95
CA ALA A 178 -11.47 7.09 5.69
C ALA A 178 -12.86 7.68 5.44
N GLU A 179 -13.69 7.77 6.48
CA GLU A 179 -15.00 8.40 6.39
C GLU A 179 -14.88 9.89 6.02
N ARG A 180 -13.99 10.63 6.69
CA ARG A 180 -13.72 12.04 6.37
C ARG A 180 -13.26 12.22 4.92
N ALA A 181 -12.39 11.34 4.43
CA ALA A 181 -11.90 11.40 3.06
C ALA A 181 -13.01 11.17 2.03
N MET A 182 -13.88 10.20 2.26
CA MET A 182 -15.03 9.95 1.37
C MET A 182 -16.02 11.12 1.41
N GLN A 183 -16.29 11.71 2.57
CA GLN A 183 -17.12 12.90 2.71
C GLN A 183 -16.52 14.10 1.97
N ALA A 184 -15.21 14.30 2.05
CA ALA A 184 -14.53 15.41 1.38
C ALA A 184 -14.70 15.40 -0.14
N ILE A 185 -14.89 14.24 -0.75
CA ILE A 185 -15.13 14.08 -2.19
C ILE A 185 -16.62 13.86 -2.53
N GLY A 186 -17.54 14.09 -1.58
CA GLY A 186 -18.99 13.91 -1.79
C GLY A 186 -19.42 12.46 -2.00
N LYS A 187 -18.74 11.51 -1.38
CA LYS A 187 -19.03 10.08 -1.44
C LYS A 187 -19.38 9.52 -0.05
N ASP A 188 -20.24 10.24 0.68
CA ASP A 188 -20.69 9.84 2.01
C ASP A 188 -21.11 8.38 2.04
N PHE A 189 -20.61 7.63 3.01
CA PHE A 189 -20.83 6.19 3.12
C PHE A 189 -22.32 5.82 3.15
N ALA A 190 -23.11 6.54 3.94
CA ALA A 190 -24.53 6.28 4.09
C ALA A 190 -25.36 6.52 2.80
N GLU A 191 -24.84 7.33 1.89
CA GLU A 191 -25.50 7.69 0.63
C GLU A 191 -25.14 6.77 -0.54
N GLN A 192 -24.18 5.85 -0.33
CA GLN A 192 -23.72 4.96 -1.38
C GLN A 192 -24.58 3.71 -1.51
N THR A 193 -24.51 3.07 -2.69
CA THR A 193 -25.05 1.73 -2.87
C THR A 193 -24.35 0.73 -1.96
N SER A 194 -25.01 -0.38 -1.62
CA SER A 194 -24.40 -1.43 -0.77
C SER A 194 -23.07 -1.97 -1.32
N THR A 195 -22.95 -2.07 -2.64
CA THR A 195 -21.70 -2.46 -3.31
C THR A 195 -20.59 -1.44 -3.08
N MET A 196 -20.91 -0.15 -3.19
CA MET A 196 -19.92 0.91 -2.95
C MET A 196 -19.59 1.05 -1.47
N GLN A 197 -20.55 0.90 -0.57
CA GLN A 197 -20.30 0.85 0.88
C GLN A 197 -19.32 -0.26 1.23
N ALA A 198 -19.53 -1.47 0.68
CA ALA A 198 -18.61 -2.59 0.88
C ALA A 198 -17.20 -2.28 0.33
N SER A 199 -17.11 -1.64 -0.85
CA SER A 199 -15.83 -1.24 -1.43
C SER A 199 -15.13 -0.15 -0.60
N GLN A 200 -15.86 0.85 -0.11
CA GLN A 200 -15.32 1.88 0.80
C GLN A 200 -14.84 1.28 2.14
N THR A 201 -15.51 0.23 2.63
CA THR A 201 -15.06 -0.50 3.82
C THR A 201 -13.69 -1.17 3.58
N CYS A 202 -13.42 -1.72 2.40
CA CYS A 202 -12.09 -2.23 2.02
C CYS A 202 -11.08 -1.09 1.89
N ALA A 203 -11.49 0.05 1.32
CA ALA A 203 -10.67 1.23 1.11
C ALA A 203 -10.21 1.94 2.40
N GLN A 204 -10.64 1.50 3.58
CA GLN A 204 -10.05 1.97 4.84
C GLN A 204 -8.56 1.62 4.96
N CYS A 205 -8.13 0.55 4.28
CA CYS A 205 -6.78 0.01 4.36
C CYS A 205 -6.17 -0.24 2.97
N HIS A 206 -6.99 -0.60 1.96
CA HIS A 206 -6.59 -0.84 0.58
C HIS A 206 -6.75 0.44 -0.26
N VAL A 207 -5.94 1.42 0.03
CA VAL A 207 -6.02 2.79 -0.47
C VAL A 207 -4.64 3.43 -0.39
N GLU A 208 -4.35 4.39 -1.27
CA GLU A 208 -3.16 5.24 -1.14
C GLU A 208 -3.31 6.20 0.05
N TYR A 209 -2.29 6.25 0.88
CA TYR A 209 -2.28 7.09 2.06
C TYR A 209 -0.90 7.67 2.37
N TYR A 210 -0.88 8.74 3.14
CA TYR A 210 0.34 9.29 3.72
C TYR A 210 0.11 9.67 5.19
N PHE A 211 1.20 9.84 5.94
CA PHE A 211 1.13 10.37 7.30
C PHE A 211 1.40 11.87 7.27
N ASP A 212 0.39 12.65 7.60
CA ASP A 212 0.54 14.11 7.63
C ASP A 212 1.36 14.55 8.84
N GLY A 213 2.65 14.84 8.62
CA GLY A 213 3.56 15.32 9.66
C GLY A 213 3.15 16.67 10.29
N LYS A 214 2.29 17.43 9.63
CA LYS A 214 1.76 18.70 10.15
C LYS A 214 0.49 18.51 10.96
N ASP A 215 -0.16 17.36 10.86
CA ASP A 215 -1.39 17.00 11.55
C ASP A 215 -1.21 15.72 12.37
N ASN A 216 -0.29 15.73 13.33
CA ASN A 216 -0.04 14.65 14.29
C ASN A 216 0.21 13.26 13.68
N LYS A 217 0.77 13.18 12.46
CA LYS A 217 1.01 11.95 11.72
C LYS A 217 -0.26 11.12 11.48
N LYS A 218 -1.40 11.77 11.40
CA LYS A 218 -2.66 11.12 11.02
C LYS A 218 -2.58 10.52 9.63
N VAL A 219 -3.34 9.48 9.42
CA VAL A 219 -3.58 8.94 8.08
C VAL A 219 -4.40 9.93 7.28
N ARG A 220 -3.91 10.27 6.09
CA ARG A 220 -4.58 11.09 5.10
C ARG A 220 -4.51 10.41 3.74
N TYR A 221 -5.49 10.70 2.90
CA TYR A 221 -5.47 10.27 1.52
C TYR A 221 -5.07 11.45 0.63
N PRO A 222 -4.15 11.28 -0.34
CA PRO A 222 -3.67 12.41 -1.15
C PRO A 222 -4.78 13.04 -1.99
N TRP A 223 -5.85 12.32 -2.25
CA TRP A 223 -6.99 12.76 -3.04
C TRP A 223 -8.14 13.39 -2.21
N ASP A 224 -8.12 13.35 -0.89
CA ASP A 224 -9.15 13.96 -0.04
C ASP A 224 -9.10 15.50 -0.06
N HIS A 225 -7.98 16.06 -0.50
CA HIS A 225 -7.79 17.50 -0.71
C HIS A 225 -8.02 17.95 -2.16
N TRP A 226 -8.28 17.03 -3.05
CA TRP A 226 -8.53 17.34 -4.44
C TRP A 226 -9.95 17.92 -4.61
N VAL A 227 -10.04 19.15 -5.12
CA VAL A 227 -11.33 19.79 -5.42
C VAL A 227 -11.51 19.86 -6.93
N PRO A 228 -12.53 19.21 -7.51
CA PRO A 228 -12.83 19.30 -8.94
C PRO A 228 -12.94 20.76 -9.40
N GLY A 229 -12.28 21.11 -10.50
CA GLY A 229 -12.33 22.45 -11.09
C GLY A 229 -11.44 23.50 -10.41
N VAL A 230 -10.78 23.18 -9.31
CA VAL A 230 -9.68 24.01 -8.79
C VAL A 230 -8.50 23.86 -9.74
N LYS A 231 -8.10 24.99 -10.38
CA LYS A 231 -6.89 25.03 -11.23
C LYS A 231 -5.69 24.71 -10.35
N THR A 232 -5.20 23.49 -10.46
CA THR A 232 -3.85 23.18 -10.05
C THR A 232 -2.92 23.65 -11.19
N ASP A 233 -1.72 24.08 -10.88
CA ASP A 233 -0.71 24.45 -11.89
C ASP A 233 -0.23 23.24 -12.74
N TYR A 234 -0.86 22.09 -12.55
CA TYR A 234 -0.57 20.84 -13.23
C TYR A 234 -1.43 20.68 -14.47
N LYS A 235 -0.91 21.13 -15.58
CA LYS A 235 -1.56 21.05 -16.90
C LYS A 235 -1.95 19.61 -17.29
N GLU A 236 -1.22 18.62 -16.82
CA GLU A 236 -1.50 17.21 -17.10
C GLU A 236 -2.72 16.69 -16.35
N VAL A 237 -2.92 17.11 -15.11
CA VAL A 237 -4.07 16.72 -14.29
C VAL A 237 -5.38 17.34 -14.79
N VAL A 238 -5.32 18.57 -15.28
CA VAL A 238 -6.50 19.28 -15.85
C VAL A 238 -7.04 18.57 -17.11
N ASN A 239 -6.22 17.81 -17.80
CA ASN A 239 -6.60 17.06 -19.00
C ASN A 239 -6.94 15.58 -18.71
N TYR A 240 -6.74 15.12 -17.48
CA TYR A 240 -7.15 13.79 -17.07
C TYR A 240 -8.67 13.79 -16.85
N LYS A 241 -9.38 13.49 -17.91
CA LYS A 241 -10.82 13.27 -17.85
C LYS A 241 -11.07 11.87 -17.30
N GLY A 242 -11.33 11.80 -16.01
CA GLY A 242 -12.00 10.65 -15.45
C GLY A 242 -13.30 10.45 -16.25
N SER A 243 -13.56 9.23 -16.68
CA SER A 243 -14.79 8.94 -17.39
C SER A 243 -15.96 8.98 -16.40
N ASP A 244 -17.09 9.44 -16.87
CA ASP A 244 -18.43 9.41 -16.29
C ASP A 244 -18.57 9.05 -14.81
N GLY A 245 -18.32 10.03 -13.93
CA GLY A 245 -18.62 9.93 -12.50
C GLY A 245 -17.49 9.44 -11.61
N LEU A 246 -16.28 9.20 -12.14
CA LEU A 246 -15.11 8.93 -11.33
C LEU A 246 -14.42 10.21 -10.88
N TYR A 247 -13.72 10.11 -9.76
CA TYR A 247 -13.05 11.23 -9.14
C TYR A 247 -11.61 11.36 -9.69
N GLU A 248 -11.33 12.49 -10.36
CA GLU A 248 -10.03 12.73 -11.02
C GLU A 248 -8.84 12.64 -10.06
N GLY A 249 -9.05 12.92 -8.77
CA GLY A 249 -8.04 12.83 -7.72
C GLY A 249 -7.49 11.43 -7.46
N PHE A 250 -8.14 10.38 -7.97
CA PHE A 250 -7.64 9.01 -7.85
C PHE A 250 -6.46 8.71 -8.78
N ALA A 251 -6.28 9.50 -9.84
CA ALA A 251 -5.17 9.31 -10.77
C ALA A 251 -3.80 9.50 -10.09
N ALA A 252 -2.84 8.66 -10.42
CA ALA A 252 -1.47 8.76 -9.87
C ALA A 252 -0.81 10.11 -10.17
N GLU A 253 -1.15 10.73 -11.30
CA GLU A 253 -0.71 12.08 -11.67
C GLU A 253 -1.26 13.15 -10.73
N ALA A 254 -2.54 13.06 -10.39
CA ALA A 254 -3.18 14.02 -9.49
C ALA A 254 -2.57 13.95 -8.08
N GLN A 255 -2.32 12.74 -7.61
CA GLN A 255 -1.71 12.51 -6.30
C GLN A 255 -0.26 13.00 -6.26
N LEU A 256 0.55 12.72 -7.30
CA LEU A 256 1.91 13.26 -7.42
C LEU A 256 1.90 14.79 -7.43
N ALA A 257 0.99 15.36 -8.20
CA ALA A 257 0.82 16.80 -8.29
C ALA A 257 0.52 17.43 -6.92
N TYR A 258 -0.37 16.80 -6.15
CA TYR A 258 -0.66 17.23 -4.79
C TYR A 258 0.58 17.14 -3.88
N PHE A 259 1.31 16.02 -3.91
CA PHE A 259 2.52 15.85 -3.10
C PHE A 259 3.63 16.86 -3.47
N ASP A 260 3.80 17.17 -4.75
CA ASP A 260 4.75 18.17 -5.19
C ASP A 260 4.34 19.57 -4.73
N GLN A 261 3.05 19.92 -4.84
CA GLN A 261 2.51 21.21 -4.42
C GLN A 261 2.73 21.46 -2.93
N ILE A 262 2.51 20.46 -2.08
CA ILE A 262 2.70 20.61 -0.62
C ILE A 262 4.15 20.38 -0.17
N GLY A 263 5.06 20.04 -1.09
CA GLY A 263 6.46 19.71 -0.81
C GLY A 263 6.61 18.46 0.05
N PHE A 264 5.68 17.49 -0.11
CA PHE A 264 5.69 16.26 0.67
C PHE A 264 6.81 15.31 0.22
N LYS A 265 7.41 14.64 1.15
CA LYS A 265 8.29 13.48 0.96
C LYS A 265 8.15 12.55 2.17
N ASP A 266 8.13 11.26 1.94
CA ASP A 266 8.23 10.27 3.01
C ASP A 266 9.64 10.23 3.59
N TRP A 267 10.66 10.30 2.70
CA TRP A 267 12.07 10.33 3.11
C TRP A 267 12.96 10.99 2.04
N THR A 268 14.19 11.27 2.43
CA THR A 268 15.27 11.57 1.49
C THR A 268 16.03 10.26 1.22
N ASN A 269 16.15 9.83 -0.03
CA ASN A 269 16.88 8.62 -0.39
C ASN A 269 18.35 8.76 0.02
N ALA A 270 18.84 7.80 0.82
CA ALA A 270 20.16 7.87 1.43
C ALA A 270 21.31 7.69 0.44
N ILE A 271 21.07 7.06 -0.71
CA ILE A 271 22.04 6.87 -1.78
C ILE A 271 22.16 8.15 -2.63
N SER A 272 21.03 8.69 -3.08
CA SER A 272 20.99 9.71 -4.14
C SER A 272 20.58 11.11 -3.69
N GLY A 273 19.95 11.24 -2.52
CA GLY A 273 19.36 12.50 -2.08
C GLY A 273 17.97 12.81 -2.65
N VAL A 274 17.36 11.90 -3.40
CA VAL A 274 16.01 12.08 -3.96
C VAL A 274 14.99 12.28 -2.82
N PRO A 275 14.15 13.34 -2.88
CA PRO A 275 13.03 13.51 -1.97
C PRO A 275 11.88 12.55 -2.35
N SER A 276 12.00 11.30 -1.93
CA SER A 276 11.17 10.19 -2.38
C SER A 276 9.80 10.14 -1.71
N ILE A 277 8.83 9.60 -2.44
CA ILE A 277 7.50 9.23 -1.99
C ILE A 277 7.34 7.72 -2.21
N LYS A 278 6.63 7.06 -1.32
CA LYS A 278 6.26 5.65 -1.45
C LYS A 278 4.76 5.53 -1.67
N ALA A 279 4.34 5.02 -2.81
CA ALA A 279 2.95 4.58 -2.96
C ALA A 279 2.69 3.39 -2.03
N GLN A 280 1.59 3.40 -1.30
CA GLN A 280 1.33 2.44 -0.24
C GLN A 280 0.44 1.28 -0.72
N HIS A 281 -0.85 1.50 -0.90
CA HIS A 281 -1.85 0.48 -1.23
C HIS A 281 -2.93 1.05 -2.17
N PRO A 282 -2.57 1.50 -3.41
CA PRO A 282 -3.52 2.19 -4.29
C PRO A 282 -4.51 1.23 -5.01
N GLU A 283 -4.98 0.16 -4.32
CA GLU A 283 -5.92 -0.78 -4.90
C GLU A 283 -7.26 -0.12 -5.20
N PHE A 284 -7.77 0.71 -4.25
CA PHE A 284 -9.03 1.39 -4.41
C PHE A 284 -8.99 2.37 -5.58
N GLU A 285 -7.96 3.19 -5.67
CA GLU A 285 -7.76 4.15 -6.74
C GLU A 285 -7.65 3.46 -8.10
N ASN A 286 -6.86 2.39 -8.19
CA ASN A 286 -6.67 1.65 -9.43
C ASN A 286 -7.95 0.95 -9.91
N MET A 287 -8.84 0.56 -8.99
CA MET A 287 -10.16 0.04 -9.34
C MET A 287 -11.12 1.16 -9.74
N MET A 288 -10.96 2.37 -9.18
CA MET A 288 -11.77 3.55 -9.46
C MET A 288 -11.25 4.36 -10.64
N ASP A 289 -9.98 4.23 -10.97
CA ASP A 289 -9.39 4.90 -12.13
C ASP A 289 -9.81 4.19 -13.41
N ARG A 290 -10.41 4.96 -14.33
CA ARG A 290 -10.83 4.45 -15.64
C ARG A 290 -9.81 4.86 -16.69
N THR A 291 -8.93 3.97 -16.98
CA THR A 291 -8.44 3.85 -18.35
C THR A 291 -9.54 3.13 -19.13
N ASP A 292 -9.75 3.44 -20.42
CA ASP A 292 -10.82 2.86 -21.29
C ASP A 292 -10.71 1.32 -21.44
N HIS A 293 -10.48 0.62 -20.34
CA HIS A 293 -10.16 -0.80 -20.29
C HIS A 293 -11.35 -1.62 -19.78
N ALA A 294 -11.49 -2.84 -20.30
CA ALA A 294 -12.57 -3.76 -19.93
C ALA A 294 -12.67 -4.06 -18.42
N MET A 295 -11.55 -3.94 -17.67
CA MET A 295 -11.56 -4.12 -16.21
C MET A 295 -12.30 -3.00 -15.47
N SER A 296 -12.43 -1.81 -16.05
CA SER A 296 -13.24 -0.74 -15.46
C SER A 296 -14.72 -1.13 -15.28
N SER A 297 -15.22 -2.10 -16.05
CA SER A 297 -16.56 -2.65 -15.87
C SER A 297 -16.71 -3.45 -14.56
N HIS A 298 -15.61 -3.94 -13.98
CA HIS A 298 -15.65 -4.68 -12.71
C HIS A 298 -15.95 -3.78 -11.50
N MET A 299 -15.77 -2.48 -11.64
CA MET A 299 -16.15 -1.52 -10.59
C MET A 299 -17.62 -1.58 -10.19
N GLU A 300 -18.50 -1.87 -11.14
CA GLU A 300 -19.92 -2.02 -10.88
C GLU A 300 -20.22 -3.19 -9.91
N PHE A 301 -19.33 -4.19 -9.87
CA PHE A 301 -19.46 -5.36 -9.01
C PHE A 301 -18.87 -5.15 -7.62
N GLY A 302 -17.91 -4.24 -7.45
CA GLY A 302 -17.22 -3.96 -6.19
C GLY A 302 -16.28 -5.08 -5.72
N CYS A 303 -15.52 -4.78 -4.67
CA CYS A 303 -14.47 -5.67 -4.15
C CYS A 303 -15.01 -7.03 -3.67
N THR A 304 -16.14 -7.01 -2.98
CA THR A 304 -16.71 -8.20 -2.32
C THR A 304 -17.20 -9.25 -3.30
N THR A 305 -17.59 -8.89 -4.51
CA THR A 305 -18.02 -9.85 -5.52
C THR A 305 -16.93 -10.86 -5.87
N CYS A 306 -15.68 -10.41 -5.94
CA CYS A 306 -14.54 -11.26 -6.24
C CYS A 306 -13.86 -11.82 -5.00
N HIS A 307 -13.72 -11.00 -3.93
CA HIS A 307 -13.00 -11.39 -2.73
C HIS A 307 -13.87 -12.07 -1.65
N MET A 308 -15.19 -11.97 -1.76
CA MET A 308 -16.14 -12.59 -0.84
C MET A 308 -17.28 -13.28 -1.62
N PRO A 309 -16.97 -14.21 -2.53
CA PRO A 309 -17.97 -14.85 -3.38
C PRO A 309 -19.03 -15.55 -2.55
N LYS A 310 -20.24 -15.60 -3.10
CA LYS A 310 -21.32 -16.39 -2.54
C LYS A 310 -20.99 -17.86 -2.61
N THR A 311 -21.23 -18.57 -1.54
CA THR A 311 -21.06 -20.01 -1.42
C THR A 311 -22.20 -20.61 -0.61
N GLU A 312 -22.39 -21.92 -0.66
CA GLU A 312 -23.44 -22.60 0.07
C GLU A 312 -22.87 -23.51 1.16
N ASN A 313 -23.52 -23.55 2.29
CA ASN A 313 -23.20 -24.53 3.31
C ASN A 313 -23.81 -25.92 3.01
N SER A 314 -23.54 -26.92 3.84
CA SER A 314 -24.04 -28.29 3.66
C SER A 314 -25.56 -28.43 3.67
N LYS A 315 -26.30 -27.37 4.03
CA LYS A 315 -27.76 -27.31 4.05
C LYS A 315 -28.34 -26.54 2.85
N GLY A 316 -27.49 -26.11 1.90
CA GLY A 316 -27.90 -25.29 0.75
C GLY A 316 -28.23 -23.85 1.10
N VAL A 317 -27.73 -23.36 2.24
CA VAL A 317 -27.92 -21.95 2.63
C VAL A 317 -26.74 -21.14 2.12
N GLU A 318 -27.05 -20.15 1.28
CA GLU A 318 -26.07 -19.23 0.72
C GLU A 318 -25.54 -18.26 1.78
N TYR A 319 -24.22 -18.02 1.73
CA TYR A 319 -23.54 -17.02 2.56
C TYR A 319 -22.32 -16.43 1.81
N SER A 320 -21.82 -15.28 2.27
CA SER A 320 -20.60 -14.68 1.72
C SER A 320 -19.36 -15.33 2.35
N ASN A 321 -18.43 -15.75 1.52
CA ASN A 321 -17.15 -16.31 1.98
C ASN A 321 -16.26 -15.20 2.52
N HIS A 322 -15.82 -15.30 3.77
CA HIS A 322 -15.00 -14.30 4.47
C HIS A 322 -13.50 -14.61 4.47
N LYS A 323 -13.03 -15.57 3.67
CA LYS A 323 -11.60 -15.84 3.54
C LYS A 323 -10.84 -14.64 2.95
N VAL A 324 -11.48 -13.87 2.09
CA VAL A 324 -11.02 -12.66 1.37
C VAL A 324 -9.68 -12.78 0.64
N THR A 325 -8.90 -13.81 0.90
CA THR A 325 -7.58 -14.05 0.30
C THR A 325 -7.75 -14.62 -1.10
N PHE A 326 -7.08 -14.00 -2.07
CA PHE A 326 -7.03 -14.49 -3.44
C PHE A 326 -5.94 -15.58 -3.57
N ASP A 327 -6.30 -16.78 -4.01
CA ASP A 327 -5.34 -17.82 -4.38
C ASP A 327 -5.11 -17.76 -5.90
N ALA A 328 -4.01 -17.18 -6.33
CA ALA A 328 -3.67 -17.06 -7.75
C ALA A 328 -3.44 -18.42 -8.45
N LYS A 329 -3.29 -19.51 -7.71
CA LYS A 329 -3.17 -20.87 -8.27
C LYS A 329 -4.53 -21.49 -8.58
N LYS A 330 -5.58 -20.99 -7.95
CA LYS A 330 -6.97 -21.39 -8.18
C LYS A 330 -7.69 -20.20 -8.75
N LEU A 331 -8.19 -20.32 -9.97
CA LEU A 331 -9.13 -19.33 -10.47
C LEU A 331 -10.29 -19.25 -9.49
N PRO A 332 -10.59 -18.07 -8.92
CA PRO A 332 -11.70 -17.96 -8.00
C PRO A 332 -12.99 -18.36 -8.69
N GLU A 333 -13.85 -19.07 -7.99
CA GLU A 333 -15.20 -19.42 -8.47
C GLU A 333 -15.95 -18.17 -8.97
N SER A 334 -15.65 -17.00 -8.34
CA SER A 334 -16.15 -15.70 -8.74
C SER A 334 -15.77 -15.26 -10.17
N CYS A 335 -14.61 -15.69 -10.69
CA CYS A 335 -14.19 -15.33 -12.05
C CYS A 335 -14.82 -16.26 -13.10
N VAL A 336 -14.84 -17.56 -12.83
CA VAL A 336 -15.36 -18.58 -13.78
C VAL A 336 -16.87 -18.52 -13.95
N GLY A 337 -17.57 -17.79 -13.09
CA GLY A 337 -19.01 -17.51 -13.27
C GLY A 337 -19.32 -16.59 -14.45
N CYS A 338 -18.34 -15.77 -14.88
CA CYS A 338 -18.49 -14.81 -15.97
C CYS A 338 -17.48 -15.02 -17.11
N HIS A 339 -16.33 -15.67 -16.82
CA HIS A 339 -15.25 -15.93 -17.77
C HIS A 339 -15.09 -17.42 -18.01
N ASP A 340 -14.75 -17.80 -19.24
CA ASP A 340 -14.23 -19.16 -19.49
C ASP A 340 -12.87 -19.30 -18.74
N GLY A 341 -12.74 -20.34 -17.93
CA GLY A 341 -11.61 -20.48 -17.03
C GLY A 341 -10.26 -20.62 -17.74
N SER A 342 -10.24 -21.15 -18.97
CA SER A 342 -9.03 -21.28 -19.78
C SER A 342 -8.56 -19.92 -20.31
N ASP A 343 -9.47 -19.17 -20.91
CA ASP A 343 -9.19 -17.87 -21.54
C ASP A 343 -8.77 -16.84 -20.51
N PHE A 344 -9.42 -16.85 -19.33
CA PHE A 344 -9.08 -15.93 -18.25
C PHE A 344 -7.65 -16.16 -17.72
N LYS A 345 -7.27 -17.45 -17.55
CA LYS A 345 -5.92 -17.77 -17.09
C LYS A 345 -4.85 -17.31 -18.08
N GLU A 346 -5.08 -17.50 -19.37
CA GLU A 346 -4.17 -17.06 -20.42
C GLU A 346 -4.00 -15.53 -20.39
N ILE A 347 -5.09 -14.79 -20.41
CA ILE A 347 -5.08 -13.31 -20.32
C ILE A 347 -4.36 -12.82 -19.06
N PHE A 348 -4.63 -13.45 -17.91
CA PHE A 348 -3.99 -13.08 -16.65
C PHE A 348 -2.47 -13.32 -16.69
N ASP A 349 -2.02 -14.45 -17.20
CA ASP A 349 -0.61 -14.79 -17.32
C ASP A 349 0.11 -13.88 -18.33
N GLU A 350 -0.53 -13.55 -19.46
CA GLU A 350 -0.01 -12.59 -20.45
C GLU A 350 0.18 -11.18 -19.84
N ARG A 351 -0.83 -10.65 -19.16
CA ARG A 351 -0.75 -9.33 -18.51
C ARG A 351 0.32 -9.28 -17.44
N LYS A 352 0.43 -10.33 -16.65
CA LYS A 352 1.49 -10.45 -15.66
C LYS A 352 2.87 -10.51 -16.30
N ALA A 353 3.02 -11.23 -17.43
CA ALA A 353 4.27 -11.29 -18.16
C ALA A 353 4.66 -9.93 -18.75
N GLU A 354 3.71 -9.18 -19.31
CA GLU A 354 3.91 -7.82 -19.83
C GLU A 354 4.40 -6.85 -18.73
N ILE A 355 3.72 -6.84 -17.59
CA ILE A 355 4.12 -6.02 -16.44
C ILE A 355 5.51 -6.42 -15.94
N ASN A 356 5.80 -7.71 -15.82
CA ASN A 356 7.10 -8.19 -15.39
C ASN A 356 8.22 -7.81 -16.37
N LYS A 357 7.96 -7.82 -17.66
CA LYS A 357 8.88 -7.36 -18.69
C LYS A 357 9.24 -5.89 -18.50
N LEU A 358 8.25 -5.02 -18.37
CA LEU A 358 8.45 -3.58 -18.14
C LEU A 358 9.21 -3.27 -16.84
N ARG A 359 9.20 -4.20 -15.88
CA ARG A 359 9.87 -4.03 -14.59
C ARG A 359 11.28 -4.58 -14.55
N PHE A 360 11.46 -5.85 -14.94
CA PHE A 360 12.63 -6.64 -14.54
C PHE A 360 13.65 -6.86 -15.64
N GLU A 361 13.35 -6.60 -16.91
CA GLU A 361 14.36 -6.65 -17.97
C GLU A 361 15.43 -5.59 -17.74
N ALA A 362 16.56 -5.72 -18.42
CA ALA A 362 17.70 -4.82 -18.22
C ALA A 362 17.39 -3.34 -18.50
N ASP A 363 16.44 -3.09 -19.39
CA ASP A 363 15.88 -1.79 -19.73
C ASP A 363 14.55 -1.49 -19.00
N GLY A 364 14.15 -2.34 -18.06
CA GLY A 364 12.96 -2.17 -17.24
C GLY A 364 13.14 -1.14 -16.11
N THR A 365 12.03 -0.76 -15.48
CA THR A 365 12.02 0.30 -14.45
C THR A 365 12.88 -0.02 -13.24
N ASP A 366 12.83 -1.26 -12.72
CA ASP A 366 13.48 -1.62 -11.45
C ASP A 366 15.02 -1.48 -11.52
N PRO A 367 15.75 -2.07 -12.49
CA PRO A 367 17.20 -1.88 -12.60
C PRO A 367 17.59 -0.45 -12.99
N ARG A 368 16.78 0.25 -13.77
CA ARG A 368 17.05 1.63 -14.21
C ARG A 368 16.89 2.64 -13.08
N LEU A 369 15.94 2.45 -12.17
CA LEU A 369 15.85 3.23 -10.94
C LEU A 369 17.12 3.06 -10.09
N THR A 370 17.59 1.83 -9.91
CA THR A 370 18.85 1.57 -9.23
C THR A 370 20.01 2.31 -9.89
N GLU A 371 20.13 2.23 -11.21
CA GLU A 371 21.15 2.95 -11.98
C GLU A 371 21.08 4.46 -11.76
N ALA A 372 19.90 5.05 -11.82
CA ALA A 372 19.69 6.48 -11.63
C ALA A 372 20.13 6.95 -10.24
N HIS A 373 19.78 6.21 -9.18
CA HIS A 373 20.19 6.53 -7.83
C HIS A 373 21.72 6.50 -7.65
N PHE A 374 22.42 5.49 -8.16
CA PHE A 374 23.87 5.40 -8.01
C PHE A 374 24.62 6.38 -8.92
N LYS A 375 24.08 6.73 -10.08
CA LYS A 375 24.63 7.81 -10.90
C LYS A 375 24.52 9.18 -10.22
N ALA A 376 23.38 9.47 -9.59
CA ALA A 376 23.21 10.70 -8.80
C ALA A 376 24.21 10.74 -7.64
N GLN A 377 24.41 9.63 -6.92
CA GLN A 377 25.43 9.52 -5.86
C GLN A 377 26.82 9.85 -6.38
N ALA A 378 27.21 9.30 -7.53
CA ALA A 378 28.53 9.54 -8.12
C ALA A 378 28.75 11.01 -8.51
N ILE A 379 27.71 11.69 -9.00
CA ILE A 379 27.77 13.13 -9.30
C ILE A 379 27.99 13.93 -8.02
N TRP A 380 27.26 13.65 -6.95
CA TRP A 380 27.43 14.28 -5.65
C TRP A 380 28.86 14.10 -5.12
N ALA A 381 29.35 12.86 -5.11
CA ALA A 381 30.67 12.51 -4.61
C ALA A 381 31.79 13.24 -5.37
N ALA A 382 31.69 13.32 -6.70
CA ALA A 382 32.66 14.03 -7.53
C ALA A 382 32.73 15.54 -7.26
N ASN A 383 31.69 16.11 -6.69
CA ASN A 383 31.62 17.51 -6.29
C ASN A 383 31.85 17.74 -4.79
N GLY A 384 32.37 16.72 -4.08
CA GLY A 384 32.71 16.83 -2.66
C GLY A 384 31.53 16.75 -1.70
N ILE A 385 30.31 16.45 -2.20
CA ILE A 385 29.15 16.22 -1.35
C ILE A 385 29.20 14.78 -0.86
N LYS A 386 29.43 14.62 0.44
CA LYS A 386 29.61 13.31 1.05
C LYS A 386 28.29 12.58 1.20
N GLY A 387 28.18 11.45 0.52
CA GLY A 387 27.08 10.50 0.66
C GLY A 387 27.41 9.35 1.62
N LEU A 388 26.62 8.30 1.61
CA LEU A 388 26.79 7.11 2.46
C LEU A 388 28.15 6.42 2.36
N GLU A 389 28.74 6.38 1.15
CA GLU A 389 30.04 5.73 0.95
C GLU A 389 31.15 6.36 1.78
N ALA A 390 31.06 7.66 2.05
CA ALA A 390 32.08 8.39 2.77
C ALA A 390 31.93 8.32 4.30
N ASP A 391 30.70 8.47 4.78
CA ASP A 391 30.43 8.67 6.20
C ASP A 391 29.68 7.51 6.87
N LYS A 392 29.15 6.56 6.08
CA LYS A 392 28.33 5.41 6.53
C LYS A 392 27.10 5.80 7.40
N SER A 393 26.85 7.09 7.57
CA SER A 393 25.72 7.62 8.32
C SER A 393 24.62 8.07 7.38
N ILE A 394 23.45 7.43 7.44
CA ILE A 394 22.26 7.80 6.66
C ILE A 394 21.82 9.23 6.99
N ALA A 395 21.79 9.59 8.26
CA ALA A 395 21.39 10.93 8.71
C ALA A 395 22.33 12.01 8.17
N GLN A 396 23.63 11.78 8.22
CA GLN A 396 24.63 12.71 7.70
C GLN A 396 24.56 12.83 6.17
N ALA A 397 24.43 11.72 5.46
CA ALA A 397 24.29 11.73 4.00
C ALA A 397 23.05 12.55 3.56
N LYS A 398 21.89 12.29 4.18
CA LYS A 398 20.67 13.07 3.94
C LYS A 398 20.89 14.57 4.18
N SER A 399 21.48 14.92 5.32
CA SER A 399 21.76 16.31 5.68
C SER A 399 22.70 17.00 4.66
N ASN A 400 23.73 16.29 4.18
CA ASN A 400 24.67 16.80 3.20
C ASN A 400 23.97 17.08 1.84
N TYR A 401 23.10 16.18 1.39
CA TYR A 401 22.34 16.38 0.15
C TYR A 401 21.37 17.56 0.26
N GLU A 402 20.63 17.66 1.37
CA GLU A 402 19.69 18.76 1.60
C GLU A 402 20.40 20.11 1.71
N ALA A 403 21.56 20.17 2.36
CA ALA A 403 22.37 21.38 2.43
C ALA A 403 22.91 21.77 1.05
N ALA A 404 23.37 20.78 0.24
CA ALA A 404 23.86 21.04 -1.09
C ALA A 404 22.76 21.59 -2.03
N LEU A 405 21.55 21.05 -1.97
CA LEU A 405 20.39 21.55 -2.73
C LEU A 405 20.01 22.98 -2.32
N LYS A 406 20.03 23.28 -1.02
CA LYS A 406 19.72 24.63 -0.50
C LYS A 406 20.78 25.68 -0.85
N ALA A 407 21.99 25.27 -1.22
CA ALA A 407 23.08 26.19 -1.54
C ALA A 407 22.86 26.99 -2.85
N ASN A 408 21.84 26.68 -3.63
CA ASN A 408 21.46 27.36 -4.87
C ASN A 408 22.62 27.55 -5.88
N THR A 409 23.52 26.60 -5.94
CA THR A 409 24.65 26.58 -6.89
C THR A 409 24.16 26.06 -8.27
N PRO A 410 24.97 26.25 -9.36
CA PRO A 410 24.67 25.60 -10.64
C PRO A 410 24.47 24.08 -10.51
N LEU A 411 25.33 23.41 -9.73
CA LEU A 411 25.20 21.98 -9.44
C LEU A 411 23.88 21.67 -8.72
N ALA A 412 23.48 22.48 -7.73
CA ALA A 412 22.23 22.28 -7.00
C ALA A 412 21.02 22.29 -7.95
N LYS A 413 20.99 23.21 -8.92
CA LYS A 413 19.90 23.31 -9.91
C LYS A 413 19.88 22.13 -10.87
N GLU A 414 21.05 21.70 -11.35
CA GLU A 414 21.18 20.53 -12.22
C GLU A 414 20.77 19.25 -11.49
N MET A 415 21.17 19.10 -10.24
CA MET A 415 20.79 17.96 -9.43
C MET A 415 19.31 17.97 -9.05
N ASP A 416 18.73 19.13 -8.74
CA ASP A 416 17.29 19.26 -8.43
C ASP A 416 16.44 18.77 -9.61
N SER A 417 16.79 19.15 -10.84
CA SER A 417 16.14 18.65 -12.06
C SER A 417 16.24 17.12 -12.18
N LEU A 418 17.43 16.56 -12.01
CA LEU A 418 17.66 15.12 -12.07
C LEU A 418 16.88 14.38 -10.98
N LEU A 419 16.97 14.84 -9.73
CA LEU A 419 16.33 14.19 -8.59
C LEU A 419 14.81 14.24 -8.68
N THR A 420 14.25 15.33 -9.22
CA THR A 420 12.81 15.46 -9.49
C THR A 420 12.35 14.40 -10.50
N LYS A 421 13.11 14.19 -11.58
CA LYS A 421 12.77 13.13 -12.55
C LYS A 421 12.82 11.73 -11.91
N ILE A 422 13.84 11.44 -11.11
CA ILE A 422 13.95 10.16 -10.41
C ILE A 422 12.76 9.98 -9.45
N ARG A 423 12.38 11.03 -8.68
CA ARG A 423 11.20 11.04 -7.81
C ARG A 423 9.91 10.71 -8.57
N HIS A 424 9.70 11.37 -9.71
CA HIS A 424 8.49 11.16 -10.52
C HIS A 424 8.45 9.76 -11.13
N ALA A 425 9.57 9.29 -11.66
CA ALA A 425 9.67 7.93 -12.19
C ALA A 425 9.39 6.88 -11.11
N GLN A 426 9.97 7.06 -9.91
CA GLN A 426 9.75 6.18 -8.78
C GLN A 426 8.29 6.18 -8.34
N TRP A 427 7.62 7.34 -8.31
CA TRP A 427 6.21 7.42 -7.96
C TRP A 427 5.33 6.59 -8.91
N PHE A 428 5.48 6.75 -10.24
CA PHE A 428 4.68 6.00 -11.21
C PHE A 428 4.98 4.50 -11.17
N TRP A 429 6.24 4.14 -11.02
CA TRP A 429 6.63 2.74 -10.79
C TRP A 429 6.02 2.17 -9.51
N ASP A 430 6.11 2.90 -8.42
CA ASP A 430 5.62 2.45 -7.12
C ASP A 430 4.08 2.36 -7.11
N SER A 431 3.38 3.30 -7.73
CA SER A 431 1.91 3.25 -7.90
C SER A 431 1.45 2.01 -8.67
N ALA A 432 2.22 1.59 -9.68
CA ALA A 432 1.95 0.35 -10.41
C ALA A 432 2.31 -0.91 -9.61
N THR A 433 3.29 -0.86 -8.71
CA THR A 433 3.85 -2.08 -8.09
C THR A 433 3.40 -2.28 -6.65
N ALA A 434 2.99 -1.24 -5.95
CA ALA A 434 2.46 -1.30 -4.59
C ALA A 434 1.01 -1.77 -4.55
N SER A 435 0.25 -1.56 -5.63
CA SER A 435 -1.12 -2.06 -5.76
C SER A 435 -1.13 -3.58 -5.87
N HIS A 436 -1.57 -4.24 -4.84
CA HIS A 436 -1.66 -5.69 -4.82
C HIS A 436 -2.69 -6.17 -5.85
N GLY A 437 -2.29 -7.13 -6.67
CA GLY A 437 -3.18 -7.69 -7.68
C GLY A 437 -3.46 -6.77 -8.88
N ILE A 438 -2.68 -5.72 -9.12
CA ILE A 438 -2.93 -4.76 -10.21
C ILE A 438 -3.04 -5.41 -11.59
N HIS A 439 -2.35 -6.53 -11.81
CA HIS A 439 -2.43 -7.32 -13.04
C HIS A 439 -3.81 -7.97 -13.26
N ALA A 440 -4.66 -7.99 -12.23
CA ALA A 440 -6.06 -8.37 -12.30
C ALA A 440 -7.00 -7.16 -12.12
N HIS A 441 -6.65 -6.22 -11.24
CA HIS A 441 -7.49 -5.07 -10.93
C HIS A 441 -7.52 -4.05 -12.08
N ASN A 442 -6.37 -3.65 -12.58
CA ASN A 442 -6.23 -2.69 -13.69
C ASN A 442 -4.89 -2.87 -14.43
N PRO A 443 -4.72 -3.96 -15.21
CA PRO A 443 -3.45 -4.23 -15.90
C PRO A 443 -3.07 -3.16 -16.91
N THR A 444 -4.03 -2.49 -17.52
CA THR A 444 -3.77 -1.40 -18.48
C THR A 444 -3.16 -0.20 -17.78
N GLU A 445 -3.67 0.17 -16.62
CA GLU A 445 -3.10 1.24 -15.81
C GLU A 445 -1.69 0.87 -15.32
N ALA A 446 -1.46 -0.39 -14.91
CA ALA A 446 -0.13 -0.85 -14.55
C ALA A 446 0.89 -0.66 -15.69
N VAL A 447 0.52 -1.08 -16.88
CA VAL A 447 1.37 -0.92 -18.08
C VAL A 447 1.61 0.56 -18.36
N ARG A 448 0.56 1.38 -18.40
CA ARG A 448 0.64 2.82 -18.64
C ARG A 448 1.56 3.54 -17.65
N LEU A 449 1.45 3.24 -16.36
CA LEU A 449 2.28 3.84 -15.31
C LEU A 449 3.74 3.41 -15.42
N LEU A 450 4.00 2.13 -15.75
CA LEU A 450 5.35 1.63 -15.96
C LEU A 450 6.01 2.20 -17.23
N GLU A 451 5.26 2.34 -18.31
CA GLU A 451 5.74 3.00 -19.52
C GLU A 451 6.07 4.48 -19.26
N LYS A 452 5.20 5.18 -18.51
CA LYS A 452 5.44 6.56 -18.08
C LYS A 452 6.68 6.67 -17.20
N SER A 453 6.85 5.76 -16.24
CA SER A 453 8.05 5.68 -15.42
C SER A 453 9.30 5.48 -16.28
N ASN A 454 9.27 4.55 -17.23
CA ASN A 454 10.37 4.28 -18.15
C ASN A 454 10.71 5.49 -19.03
N ALA A 455 9.72 6.19 -19.56
CA ALA A 455 9.96 7.42 -20.35
C ALA A 455 10.66 8.51 -19.52
N ILE A 456 10.23 8.72 -18.27
CA ILE A 456 10.90 9.67 -17.37
C ILE A 456 12.31 9.20 -17.01
N LEU A 457 12.53 7.89 -16.87
CA LEU A 457 13.87 7.34 -16.63
C LEU A 457 14.80 7.51 -17.83
N ASP A 458 14.29 7.48 -19.06
CA ASP A 458 15.08 7.83 -20.25
C ASP A 458 15.64 9.24 -20.13
N GLU A 459 14.80 10.21 -19.76
CA GLU A 459 15.23 11.59 -19.55
C GLU A 459 16.21 11.71 -18.38
N ALA A 460 15.90 11.09 -17.24
CA ALA A 460 16.73 11.13 -16.04
C ALA A 460 18.12 10.53 -16.28
N LEU A 461 18.20 9.37 -16.95
CA LEU A 461 19.46 8.70 -17.24
C LEU A 461 20.29 9.45 -18.30
N ASN A 462 19.65 10.06 -19.30
CA ASN A 462 20.32 10.91 -20.26
C ASN A 462 20.94 12.14 -19.57
N GLU A 463 20.18 12.81 -18.68
CA GLU A 463 20.67 13.92 -17.87
C GLU A 463 21.80 13.48 -16.93
N ALA A 464 21.63 12.37 -16.22
CA ALA A 464 22.68 11.82 -15.36
C ALA A 464 23.96 11.51 -16.13
N ASN A 465 23.89 10.96 -17.34
CA ASN A 465 25.05 10.69 -18.19
C ASN A 465 25.76 11.99 -18.63
N ALA A 466 25.00 13.03 -18.97
CA ALA A 466 25.56 14.35 -19.29
C ALA A 466 26.29 14.96 -18.08
N LEU A 467 25.66 14.88 -16.88
CA LEU A 467 26.27 15.35 -15.63
C LEU A 467 27.50 14.52 -15.23
N LEU A 468 27.48 13.21 -15.43
CA LEU A 468 28.66 12.35 -15.20
C LEU A 468 29.80 12.71 -16.16
N THR A 469 29.52 12.99 -17.44
CA THR A 469 30.52 13.44 -18.37
C THR A 469 31.18 14.74 -17.90
N LYS A 470 30.39 15.65 -17.35
CA LYS A 470 30.85 16.95 -16.84
C LYS A 470 31.63 16.84 -15.53
N TYR A 471 31.12 16.06 -14.55
CA TYR A 471 31.62 16.08 -13.17
C TYR A 471 32.39 14.82 -12.75
N ALA A 472 32.07 13.66 -13.33
CA ALA A 472 32.64 12.37 -12.97
C ALA A 472 32.96 11.48 -14.18
N PRO A 473 33.79 11.96 -15.18
CA PRO A 473 33.95 11.28 -16.48
C PRO A 473 34.58 9.88 -16.39
N LYS A 474 35.16 9.51 -15.24
CA LYS A 474 35.73 8.18 -15.01
C LYS A 474 34.75 7.20 -14.39
N TYR A 475 33.60 7.68 -13.92
CA TYR A 475 32.60 6.80 -13.31
C TYR A 475 31.96 5.90 -14.37
N LYS A 476 31.83 4.63 -14.04
CA LYS A 476 31.10 3.65 -14.84
C LYS A 476 30.16 2.90 -13.94
N TYR A 477 28.90 2.91 -14.27
CA TYR A 477 27.91 2.09 -13.58
C TYR A 477 28.15 0.61 -13.86
N ASP A 478 28.10 -0.22 -12.84
CA ASP A 478 28.28 -1.67 -12.92
C ASP A 478 27.14 -2.35 -12.16
N ALA A 479 26.13 -2.81 -12.89
CA ALA A 479 24.93 -3.45 -12.34
C ALA A 479 25.25 -4.68 -11.46
N THR A 480 26.39 -5.37 -11.67
CA THR A 480 26.76 -6.55 -10.90
C THR A 480 27.02 -6.27 -9.43
N LYS A 481 27.30 -5.00 -9.09
CA LYS A 481 27.50 -4.54 -7.71
C LYS A 481 26.19 -4.47 -6.92
N TYR A 482 25.04 -4.47 -7.60
CA TYR A 482 23.75 -4.18 -7.02
C TYR A 482 22.72 -5.31 -7.20
N ASN A 483 23.15 -6.47 -7.67
CA ASN A 483 22.29 -7.55 -8.11
C ASN A 483 21.85 -8.54 -7.01
N THR A 484 22.21 -8.27 -5.75
CA THR A 484 21.72 -9.06 -4.61
C THR A 484 21.44 -8.17 -3.40
N LYS A 485 20.47 -8.57 -2.58
CA LYS A 485 20.13 -7.90 -1.32
C LYS A 485 21.37 -7.68 -0.44
N ALA A 486 22.19 -8.72 -0.28
CA ALA A 486 23.40 -8.68 0.56
C ALA A 486 24.45 -7.67 0.08
N LYS A 487 24.51 -7.36 -1.23
CA LYS A 487 25.41 -6.34 -1.77
C LYS A 487 24.86 -4.93 -1.58
N VAL A 488 23.55 -4.74 -1.71
CA VAL A 488 22.95 -3.40 -1.74
C VAL A 488 22.67 -2.86 -0.33
N GLN A 489 22.24 -3.69 0.61
CA GLN A 489 21.89 -3.24 1.96
C GLN A 489 23.04 -2.53 2.69
N PRO A 490 24.29 -3.03 2.67
CA PRO A 490 25.41 -2.29 3.23
C PRO A 490 25.68 -0.94 2.53
N LEU A 491 25.46 -0.86 1.21
CA LEU A 491 25.57 0.39 0.46
C LEU A 491 24.46 1.39 0.79
N ALA A 492 23.31 0.89 1.25
CA ALA A 492 22.20 1.69 1.78
C ALA A 492 22.42 2.08 3.27
N GLY A 493 23.57 1.78 3.86
CA GLY A 493 23.92 2.13 5.22
C GLY A 493 23.31 1.23 6.30
N LEU A 494 22.86 0.02 5.94
CA LEU A 494 22.15 -0.89 6.84
C LEU A 494 23.11 -1.90 7.48
N ASP A 495 23.13 -1.93 8.81
CA ASP A 495 23.74 -2.99 9.62
C ASP A 495 22.66 -3.98 10.06
N LEU A 496 22.47 -5.01 9.25
CA LEU A 496 21.38 -5.97 9.48
C LEU A 496 21.59 -6.83 10.73
N ASP A 497 22.84 -7.12 11.11
CA ASP A 497 23.11 -7.95 12.28
C ASP A 497 22.81 -7.17 13.56
N ALA A 498 23.24 -5.91 13.62
CA ALA A 498 22.87 -5.01 14.72
C ALA A 498 21.35 -4.80 14.81
N MET A 499 20.67 -4.66 13.65
CA MET A 499 19.21 -4.51 13.60
C MET A 499 18.47 -5.75 14.10
N LYS A 500 18.91 -6.95 13.70
CA LYS A 500 18.33 -8.22 14.18
C LYS A 500 18.50 -8.37 15.68
N THR A 501 19.71 -8.15 16.20
CA THR A 501 19.98 -8.18 17.63
C THR A 501 19.07 -7.22 18.40
N SER A 502 18.98 -5.98 17.95
CA SER A 502 18.09 -4.97 18.56
C SER A 502 16.61 -5.37 18.49
N LYS A 503 16.19 -6.02 17.40
CA LYS A 503 14.82 -6.54 17.25
C LYS A 503 14.53 -7.68 18.22
N GLU A 504 15.43 -8.63 18.34
CA GLU A 504 15.32 -9.75 19.29
C GLU A 504 15.25 -9.25 20.74
N GLU A 505 16.05 -8.26 21.10
CA GLU A 505 15.98 -7.60 22.40
C GLU A 505 14.61 -6.93 22.63
N PHE A 506 14.10 -6.21 21.64
CA PHE A 506 12.78 -5.59 21.73
C PHE A 506 11.65 -6.62 21.92
N ILE A 507 11.67 -7.71 21.15
CA ILE A 507 10.69 -8.80 21.29
C ILE A 507 10.73 -9.33 22.72
N LYS A 508 11.91 -9.70 23.21
CA LYS A 508 12.10 -10.28 24.53
C LYS A 508 11.75 -9.33 25.67
N GLU A 509 12.14 -8.04 25.57
CA GLU A 509 12.01 -7.09 26.68
C GLU A 509 10.65 -6.38 26.70
N ARG A 510 9.95 -6.33 25.58
CA ARG A 510 8.67 -5.62 25.48
C ARG A 510 7.52 -6.53 25.03
N VAL A 511 7.66 -7.22 23.91
CA VAL A 511 6.55 -8.01 23.36
C VAL A 511 6.22 -9.20 24.26
N GLU A 512 7.22 -10.02 24.62
CA GLU A 512 7.01 -11.21 25.46
C GLU A 512 6.58 -10.89 26.88
N LYS A 513 6.90 -9.70 27.40
CA LYS A 513 6.56 -9.34 28.78
C LYS A 513 5.23 -8.64 28.90
N ASP A 514 4.99 -7.64 28.03
CA ASP A 514 3.96 -6.65 28.25
C ASP A 514 2.82 -6.69 27.22
N TRP A 515 3.04 -7.35 26.07
CA TRP A 515 2.06 -7.34 24.99
C TRP A 515 1.17 -8.59 25.01
N PRO A 516 -0.04 -8.53 24.40
CA PRO A 516 -0.93 -9.67 24.29
C PRO A 516 -0.29 -10.91 23.64
N ALA A 517 -0.76 -12.10 24.03
CA ALA A 517 -0.21 -13.37 23.54
C ALA A 517 -0.35 -13.52 22.01
N GLU A 518 -1.35 -12.89 21.44
CA GLU A 518 -1.69 -12.89 20.01
C GLU A 518 -0.62 -12.21 19.15
N LEU A 519 0.27 -11.44 19.79
CA LEU A 519 1.40 -10.74 19.15
C LEU A 519 2.75 -11.45 19.34
N ARG A 520 2.78 -12.58 20.03
CA ARG A 520 3.99 -13.31 20.40
C ARG A 520 4.33 -14.42 19.44
#